data_645f963ce9fa40e2f44fc066825ca45b
#
_entry.id   645f963ce9fa40e2f44fc066825ca45b
#
_cell.length_a   1.000
_cell.length_b   1.000
_cell.length_c   1.000
_cell.angle_alpha   90.00
_cell.angle_beta   90.00
_cell.angle_gamma   90.00
#
_symmetry.space_group_name_H-M   'P 1'
#
loop_
_entity.id
_entity.type
_entity.pdbx_description
1 polymer ?
#
loop_
_entity_poly.entity_id
_entity_poly.type
_entity_poly.pdbx_seq_one_letter_code
_entity_poly.pdbx_strand_id
1 'polypeptide(L)'
;YLLGADSTGRDVFSRLLYGARVSLSIGFAGIAITMVLGFLAGGLAGYFGGAFDFAAMRFVEFLMAIPSLYLLLAMRSALAPHFDSAQMYVMIVIILSALGWAGTARVVRGMSLSLANAQYVQAAKAMGESPVKIIIRHFLPNVLSYLIVGATLSIPAYVLGEAALSFLGLGIQEPSASWGLMLAQAQNDTKVLMLGFWWMLTPGAAIFATVLCFNILGDILRDAADPKKD
;
A
#
# COMPACT_ATOMS: atom_id res chain seq x y z
N TYR A 1 -28.00 18.06 6.90
CA TYR A 1 -26.92 17.23 6.35
C TYR A 1 -26.49 17.80 4.99
N LEU A 2 -25.18 18.10 4.83
CA LEU A 2 -24.68 18.73 3.60
C LEU A 2 -24.81 17.82 2.37
N LEU A 3 -24.55 16.51 2.55
CA LEU A 3 -24.66 15.49 1.49
C LEU A 3 -25.82 14.53 1.75
N GLY A 4 -26.87 14.98 2.45
CA GLY A 4 -28.01 14.13 2.79
C GLY A 4 -27.69 13.05 3.84
N ALA A 5 -28.64 12.11 3.97
CA ALA A 5 -28.54 10.98 4.89
C ALA A 5 -28.47 9.66 4.13
N ASP A 6 -27.84 8.66 4.74
CA ASP A 6 -27.92 7.28 4.25
C ASP A 6 -29.27 6.63 4.59
N SER A 7 -29.49 5.40 4.18
CA SER A 7 -30.75 4.67 4.41
C SER A 7 -31.11 4.48 5.88
N THR A 8 -30.13 4.62 6.79
CA THR A 8 -30.33 4.53 8.25
C THR A 8 -30.39 5.89 8.93
N GLY A 9 -30.42 7.00 8.15
CA GLY A 9 -30.57 8.36 8.66
C GLY A 9 -29.26 9.01 9.13
N ARG A 10 -28.09 8.40 8.88
CA ARG A 10 -26.78 8.94 9.28
C ARG A 10 -26.29 9.96 8.25
N ASP A 11 -25.61 10.99 8.71
CA ASP A 11 -25.03 12.04 7.86
C ASP A 11 -23.91 11.51 6.95
N VAL A 12 -24.12 11.54 5.64
CA VAL A 12 -23.18 11.05 4.64
C VAL A 12 -21.90 11.87 4.61
N PHE A 13 -21.97 13.19 4.80
CA PHE A 13 -20.78 14.04 4.81
C PHE A 13 -19.84 13.72 5.99
N SER A 14 -20.37 13.60 7.19
CA SER A 14 -19.59 13.20 8.37
C SER A 14 -18.96 11.83 8.16
N ARG A 15 -19.69 10.86 7.66
CA ARG A 15 -19.18 9.52 7.36
C ARG A 15 -18.09 9.52 6.27
N LEU A 16 -18.24 10.40 5.26
CA LEU A 16 -17.22 10.57 4.23
C LEU A 16 -15.88 11.05 4.81
N LEU A 17 -15.92 12.01 5.74
CA LEU A 17 -14.74 12.55 6.41
C LEU A 17 -14.10 11.51 7.36
N TYR A 18 -14.90 10.81 8.16
CA TYR A 18 -14.38 9.76 9.04
C TYR A 18 -13.88 8.56 8.23
N GLY A 19 -14.56 8.20 7.15
CA GLY A 19 -14.14 7.17 6.22
C GLY A 19 -12.82 7.49 5.53
N ALA A 20 -12.56 8.77 5.22
CA ALA A 20 -11.28 9.23 4.70
C ALA A 20 -10.12 8.88 5.62
N ARG A 21 -10.28 9.09 6.94
CA ARG A 21 -9.24 8.75 7.92
C ARG A 21 -8.87 7.27 7.86
N VAL A 22 -9.87 6.40 7.78
CA VAL A 22 -9.66 4.95 7.74
C VAL A 22 -9.02 4.55 6.40
N SER A 23 -9.64 4.90 5.27
CA SER A 23 -9.15 4.50 3.95
C SER A 23 -7.76 5.05 3.62
N LEU A 24 -7.48 6.32 3.93
CA LEU A 24 -6.16 6.91 3.70
C LEU A 24 -5.10 6.36 4.67
N SER A 25 -5.44 6.19 5.96
CA SER A 25 -4.46 5.64 6.92
C SER A 25 -4.07 4.21 6.60
N ILE A 26 -4.95 3.37 6.07
CA ILE A 26 -4.61 2.04 5.55
C ILE A 26 -3.61 2.17 4.40
N GLY A 27 -3.84 3.11 3.48
CA GLY A 27 -2.91 3.39 2.38
C GLY A 27 -1.52 3.77 2.89
N PHE A 28 -1.43 4.77 3.77
CA PHE A 28 -0.15 5.23 4.31
C PHE A 28 0.55 4.19 5.18
N ALA A 29 -0.16 3.56 6.10
CA ALA A 29 0.43 2.54 6.97
C ALA A 29 0.89 1.32 6.17
N GLY A 30 0.06 0.85 5.24
CA GLY A 30 0.38 -0.30 4.41
C GLY A 30 1.61 -0.06 3.52
N ILE A 31 1.68 1.10 2.86
CA ILE A 31 2.82 1.40 2.00
C ILE A 31 4.10 1.65 2.80
N ALA A 32 4.02 2.26 3.99
CA ALA A 32 5.19 2.44 4.86
C ALA A 32 5.82 1.09 5.23
N ILE A 33 5.01 0.13 5.67
CA ILE A 33 5.48 -1.24 5.98
C ILE A 33 6.06 -1.90 4.72
N THR A 34 5.38 -1.79 3.59
CA THR A 34 5.83 -2.34 2.30
C THR A 34 7.19 -1.79 1.87
N MET A 35 7.40 -0.49 1.97
CA MET A 35 8.67 0.14 1.59
C MET A 35 9.80 -0.28 2.51
N VAL A 36 9.55 -0.36 3.82
CA VAL A 36 10.54 -0.83 4.80
C VAL A 36 10.92 -2.29 4.55
N LEU A 37 9.93 -3.18 4.44
CA LEU A 37 10.18 -4.61 4.20
C LEU A 37 10.86 -4.84 2.84
N GLY A 38 10.38 -4.16 1.79
CA GLY A 38 10.95 -4.24 0.45
C GLY A 38 12.39 -3.74 0.39
N PHE A 39 12.68 -2.60 1.06
CA PHE A 39 14.04 -2.09 1.18
C PHE A 39 14.96 -3.04 1.94
N LEU A 40 14.53 -3.53 3.09
CA LEU A 40 15.34 -4.44 3.90
C LEU A 40 15.62 -5.75 3.15
N ALA A 41 14.59 -6.40 2.61
CA ALA A 41 14.76 -7.66 1.89
C ALA A 41 15.60 -7.49 0.62
N GLY A 42 15.30 -6.46 -0.20
CA GLY A 42 16.04 -6.19 -1.43
C GLY A 42 17.47 -5.70 -1.18
N GLY A 43 17.66 -4.84 -0.19
CA GLY A 43 18.96 -4.33 0.22
C GLY A 43 19.89 -5.42 0.74
N LEU A 44 19.37 -6.29 1.62
CA LEU A 44 20.11 -7.44 2.14
C LEU A 44 20.45 -8.45 1.04
N ALA A 45 19.46 -8.78 0.18
CA ALA A 45 19.70 -9.69 -0.94
C ALA A 45 20.76 -9.16 -1.90
N GLY A 46 20.70 -7.87 -2.26
CA GLY A 46 21.71 -7.25 -3.12
C GLY A 46 23.08 -7.09 -2.48
N TYR A 47 23.14 -6.93 -1.15
CA TYR A 47 24.42 -6.80 -0.43
C TYR A 47 25.15 -8.15 -0.27
N PHE A 48 24.44 -9.18 0.20
CA PHE A 48 25.04 -10.49 0.47
C PHE A 48 25.21 -11.35 -0.78
N GLY A 49 24.29 -11.24 -1.74
CA GLY A 49 24.34 -12.03 -2.97
C GLY A 49 24.26 -13.54 -2.74
N GLY A 50 24.70 -14.31 -3.73
CA GLY A 50 24.88 -15.76 -3.62
C GLY A 50 23.62 -16.54 -3.18
N ALA A 51 23.79 -17.49 -2.26
CA ALA A 51 22.71 -18.36 -1.78
C ALA A 51 21.61 -17.60 -1.04
N PHE A 52 21.97 -16.54 -0.29
CA PHE A 52 20.99 -15.70 0.41
C PHE A 52 20.07 -14.96 -0.58
N ASP A 53 20.67 -14.34 -1.58
CA ASP A 53 19.93 -13.65 -2.66
C ASP A 53 19.01 -14.63 -3.39
N PHE A 54 19.53 -15.80 -3.76
CA PHE A 54 18.75 -16.85 -4.43
C PHE A 54 17.53 -17.27 -3.58
N ALA A 55 17.72 -17.57 -2.31
CA ALA A 55 16.62 -17.99 -1.43
C ALA A 55 15.60 -16.88 -1.21
N ALA A 56 16.05 -15.64 -0.95
CA ALA A 56 15.18 -14.49 -0.76
C ALA A 56 14.35 -14.20 -2.02
N MET A 57 14.97 -14.21 -3.20
CA MET A 57 14.26 -13.95 -4.46
C MET A 57 13.32 -15.11 -4.85
N ARG A 58 13.66 -16.35 -4.54
CA ARG A 58 12.75 -17.48 -4.73
C ARG A 58 11.48 -17.35 -3.89
N PHE A 59 11.63 -16.88 -2.64
CA PHE A 59 10.47 -16.58 -1.79
C PHE A 59 9.63 -15.41 -2.34
N VAL A 60 10.27 -14.35 -2.79
CA VAL A 60 9.60 -13.21 -3.45
C VAL A 60 8.83 -13.67 -4.69
N GLU A 61 9.43 -14.50 -5.54
CA GLU A 61 8.79 -15.04 -6.72
C GLU A 61 7.58 -15.91 -6.39
N PHE A 62 7.69 -16.74 -5.35
CA PHE A 62 6.57 -17.53 -4.83
C PHE A 62 5.40 -16.64 -4.41
N LEU A 63 5.66 -15.58 -3.64
CA LEU A 63 4.62 -14.64 -3.22
C LEU A 63 3.97 -13.94 -4.43
N MET A 64 4.76 -13.54 -5.41
CA MET A 64 4.25 -12.84 -6.61
C MET A 64 3.50 -13.77 -7.57
N ALA A 65 3.69 -15.08 -7.50
CA ALA A 65 2.95 -16.07 -8.29
C ALA A 65 1.52 -16.26 -7.79
N ILE A 66 1.24 -15.89 -6.54
CA ILE A 66 -0.11 -16.02 -5.98
C ILE A 66 -0.96 -14.82 -6.41
N PRO A 67 -2.13 -15.02 -7.03
CA PRO A 67 -3.02 -13.93 -7.36
C PRO A 67 -3.45 -13.19 -6.08
N SER A 68 -3.06 -11.94 -5.95
CA SER A 68 -3.20 -11.15 -4.73
C SER A 68 -4.63 -11.09 -4.21
N LEU A 69 -5.62 -10.93 -5.10
CA LEU A 69 -7.02 -10.86 -4.71
C LEU A 69 -7.49 -12.17 -4.02
N TYR A 70 -7.14 -13.33 -4.58
CA TYR A 70 -7.53 -14.61 -3.97
C TYR A 70 -6.88 -14.84 -2.63
N LEU A 71 -5.60 -14.45 -2.48
CA LEU A 71 -4.91 -14.55 -1.19
C LEU A 71 -5.53 -13.61 -0.16
N LEU A 72 -5.85 -12.38 -0.55
CA LEU A 72 -6.56 -11.41 0.30
C LEU A 72 -7.90 -11.99 0.80
N LEU A 73 -8.71 -12.53 -0.13
CA LEU A 73 -10.00 -13.12 0.21
C LEU A 73 -9.85 -14.32 1.14
N ALA A 74 -8.91 -15.22 0.86
CA ALA A 74 -8.67 -16.42 1.67
C ALA A 74 -8.20 -16.05 3.08
N MET A 75 -7.20 -15.18 3.20
CA MET A 75 -6.68 -14.73 4.50
C MET A 75 -7.78 -14.01 5.31
N ARG A 76 -8.53 -13.13 4.65
CA ARG A 76 -9.61 -12.41 5.31
C ARG A 76 -10.72 -13.36 5.78
N SER A 77 -11.15 -14.30 4.93
CA SER A 77 -12.18 -15.28 5.28
C SER A 77 -11.77 -16.18 6.46
N ALA A 78 -10.52 -16.59 6.49
CA ALA A 78 -9.99 -17.42 7.58
C ALA A 78 -9.91 -16.67 8.92
N LEU A 79 -9.57 -15.38 8.88
CA LEU A 79 -9.28 -14.58 10.08
C LEU A 79 -10.50 -13.77 10.59
N ALA A 80 -11.44 -13.43 9.71
CA ALA A 80 -12.59 -12.60 10.02
C ALA A 80 -13.38 -12.97 11.29
N PRO A 81 -13.69 -14.26 11.54
CA PRO A 81 -14.53 -14.63 12.68
C PRO A 81 -13.89 -14.33 14.05
N HIS A 82 -12.59 -14.01 14.07
CA HIS A 82 -11.80 -13.87 15.29
C HIS A 82 -11.46 -12.41 15.65
N PHE A 83 -11.88 -11.44 14.81
CA PHE A 83 -11.44 -10.06 14.93
C PHE A 83 -12.60 -9.06 15.01
N ASP A 84 -12.47 -8.08 15.89
CA ASP A 84 -13.34 -6.89 15.95
C ASP A 84 -12.98 -5.86 14.86
N SER A 85 -13.74 -4.77 14.76
CA SER A 85 -13.53 -3.74 13.71
C SER A 85 -12.15 -3.06 13.77
N ALA A 86 -11.58 -2.88 14.97
CA ALA A 86 -10.27 -2.25 15.13
C ALA A 86 -9.15 -3.23 14.72
N GLN A 87 -9.28 -4.48 15.11
CA GLN A 87 -8.36 -5.55 14.71
C GLN A 87 -8.42 -5.79 13.21
N MET A 88 -9.61 -5.65 12.59
CA MET A 88 -9.81 -5.71 11.16
C MET A 88 -9.00 -4.68 10.38
N TYR A 89 -8.95 -3.44 10.87
CA TYR A 89 -8.12 -2.40 10.30
C TYR A 89 -6.64 -2.84 10.25
N VAL A 90 -6.09 -3.28 11.38
CA VAL A 90 -4.70 -3.73 11.47
C VAL A 90 -4.44 -4.92 10.54
N MET A 91 -5.37 -5.86 10.51
CA MET A 91 -5.27 -7.05 9.65
C MET A 91 -5.23 -6.69 8.16
N ILE A 92 -6.09 -5.77 7.69
CA ILE A 92 -6.08 -5.31 6.30
C ILE A 92 -4.72 -4.68 5.95
N VAL A 93 -4.19 -3.83 6.84
CA VAL A 93 -2.85 -3.23 6.67
C VAL A 93 -1.79 -4.32 6.53
N ILE A 94 -1.78 -5.31 7.43
CA ILE A 94 -0.81 -6.41 7.40
C ILE A 94 -0.92 -7.23 6.13
N ILE A 95 -2.13 -7.63 5.73
CA ILE A 95 -2.36 -8.45 4.54
C ILE A 95 -1.91 -7.72 3.27
N LEU A 96 -2.32 -6.47 3.10
CA LEU A 96 -1.92 -5.66 1.94
C LEU A 96 -0.40 -5.47 1.89
N SER A 97 0.22 -5.20 3.05
CA SER A 97 1.68 -5.03 3.14
C SER A 97 2.43 -6.33 2.86
N ALA A 98 1.92 -7.46 3.38
CA ALA A 98 2.52 -8.78 3.17
C ALA A 98 2.59 -9.21 1.70
N LEU A 99 1.74 -8.65 0.85
CA LEU A 99 1.77 -8.88 -0.59
C LEU A 99 2.57 -7.81 -1.35
N GLY A 100 2.48 -6.55 -0.89
CA GLY A 100 3.04 -5.40 -1.61
C GLY A 100 4.58 -5.36 -1.62
N TRP A 101 5.23 -5.80 -0.54
CA TRP A 101 6.68 -5.66 -0.38
C TRP A 101 7.53 -6.45 -1.40
N ALA A 102 6.99 -7.55 -1.93
CA ALA A 102 7.73 -8.45 -2.83
C ALA A 102 8.18 -7.75 -4.12
N GLY A 103 7.30 -6.93 -4.73
CA GLY A 103 7.64 -6.14 -5.90
C GLY A 103 8.73 -5.10 -5.62
N THR A 104 8.61 -4.37 -4.52
CA THR A 104 9.61 -3.39 -4.07
C THR A 104 10.95 -4.06 -3.79
N ALA A 105 10.97 -5.21 -3.11
CA ALA A 105 12.18 -5.96 -2.81
C ALA A 105 12.94 -6.36 -4.09
N ARG A 106 12.24 -6.79 -5.13
CA ARG A 106 12.87 -7.16 -6.41
C ARG A 106 13.58 -5.98 -7.07
N VAL A 107 12.95 -4.80 -7.10
CA VAL A 107 13.56 -3.60 -7.71
C VAL A 107 14.73 -3.10 -6.87
N VAL A 108 14.54 -2.97 -5.55
CA VAL A 108 15.60 -2.55 -4.62
C VAL A 108 16.79 -3.51 -4.68
N ARG A 109 16.57 -4.81 -4.78
CA ARG A 109 17.64 -5.79 -4.96
C ARG A 109 18.44 -5.51 -6.24
N GLY A 110 17.78 -5.22 -7.36
CA GLY A 110 18.46 -4.87 -8.61
C GLY A 110 19.36 -3.64 -8.47
N MET A 111 18.85 -2.58 -7.84
CA MET A 111 19.62 -1.37 -7.54
C MET A 111 20.77 -1.67 -6.57
N SER A 112 20.52 -2.44 -5.52
CA SER A 112 21.53 -2.79 -4.50
C SER A 112 22.67 -3.64 -5.05
N LEU A 113 22.42 -4.53 -6.00
CA LEU A 113 23.47 -5.30 -6.71
C LEU A 113 24.42 -4.37 -7.49
N SER A 114 23.88 -3.34 -8.14
CA SER A 114 24.71 -2.34 -8.83
C SER A 114 25.54 -1.53 -7.83
N LEU A 115 24.90 -1.06 -6.74
CA LEU A 115 25.55 -0.29 -5.69
C LEU A 115 26.64 -1.10 -4.95
N ALA A 116 26.43 -2.39 -4.73
CA ALA A 116 27.38 -3.27 -4.06
C ALA A 116 28.73 -3.33 -4.77
N ASN A 117 28.77 -3.08 -6.10
CA ASN A 117 29.98 -3.05 -6.92
C ASN A 117 30.55 -1.64 -7.09
N ALA A 118 29.91 -0.60 -6.55
CA ALA A 118 30.42 0.77 -6.63
C ALA A 118 31.71 0.94 -5.82
N GLN A 119 32.67 1.72 -6.34
CA GLN A 119 33.99 1.88 -5.73
C GLN A 119 33.94 2.36 -4.28
N TYR A 120 33.05 3.32 -3.97
CA TYR A 120 32.90 3.85 -2.60
C TYR A 120 32.34 2.82 -1.63
N VAL A 121 31.48 1.88 -2.10
CA VAL A 121 30.96 0.78 -1.29
C VAL A 121 32.05 -0.27 -1.05
N GLN A 122 32.84 -0.58 -2.08
CA GLN A 122 33.99 -1.49 -1.94
C GLN A 122 35.04 -0.90 -0.98
N ALA A 123 35.32 0.39 -1.04
CA ALA A 123 36.19 1.06 -0.09
C ALA A 123 35.66 0.97 1.36
N ALA A 124 34.35 1.20 1.57
CA ALA A 124 33.71 1.05 2.87
C ALA A 124 33.81 -0.39 3.42
N LYS A 125 33.62 -1.39 2.56
CA LYS A 125 33.84 -2.81 2.92
C LYS A 125 35.30 -3.08 3.32
N ALA A 126 36.26 -2.57 2.56
CA ALA A 126 37.70 -2.70 2.85
C ALA A 126 38.10 -2.03 4.17
N MET A 127 37.43 -0.94 4.54
CA MET A 127 37.61 -0.28 5.85
C MET A 127 36.90 -1.01 7.02
N GLY A 128 36.23 -2.12 6.77
CA GLY A 128 35.56 -2.90 7.80
C GLY A 128 34.20 -2.35 8.26
N GLU A 129 33.53 -1.51 7.46
CA GLU A 129 32.17 -1.08 7.79
C GLU A 129 31.21 -2.27 7.85
N SER A 130 30.33 -2.29 8.86
CA SER A 130 29.35 -3.36 9.02
C SER A 130 28.33 -3.36 7.88
N PRO A 131 27.77 -4.53 7.48
CA PRO A 131 26.76 -4.63 6.44
C PRO A 131 25.55 -3.69 6.63
N VAL A 132 25.05 -3.60 7.85
CA VAL A 132 23.91 -2.74 8.20
C VAL A 132 24.26 -1.28 7.95
N LYS A 133 25.46 -0.85 8.34
CA LYS A 133 25.90 0.53 8.15
C LYS A 133 26.06 0.85 6.65
N ILE A 134 26.59 -0.07 5.85
CA ILE A 134 26.69 0.08 4.40
C ILE A 134 25.31 0.21 3.77
N ILE A 135 24.35 -0.64 4.14
CA ILE A 135 22.98 -0.61 3.61
C ILE A 135 22.30 0.72 3.96
N ILE A 136 22.40 1.18 5.22
CA ILE A 136 21.72 2.41 5.64
C ILE A 136 22.43 3.64 5.07
N ARG A 137 23.77 3.69 5.08
CA ARG A 137 24.53 4.90 4.72
C ARG A 137 24.76 5.05 3.21
N HIS A 138 24.88 3.93 2.51
CA HIS A 138 25.22 3.95 1.09
C HIS A 138 24.10 3.46 0.17
N PHE A 139 23.31 2.44 0.57
CA PHE A 139 22.23 1.96 -0.29
C PHE A 139 20.97 2.82 -0.15
N LEU A 140 20.51 3.07 1.09
CA LEU A 140 19.27 3.80 1.33
C LEU A 140 19.20 5.17 0.63
N PRO A 141 20.21 6.05 0.72
CA PRO A 141 20.14 7.35 0.04
C PRO A 141 20.02 7.23 -1.47
N ASN A 142 20.68 6.22 -2.07
CA ASN A 142 20.66 6.00 -3.51
C ASN A 142 19.35 5.40 -4.04
N VAL A 143 18.61 4.67 -3.21
CA VAL A 143 17.32 4.09 -3.58
C VAL A 143 16.13 4.92 -3.07
N LEU A 144 16.38 5.95 -2.26
CA LEU A 144 15.34 6.71 -1.57
C LEU A 144 14.38 7.39 -2.54
N SER A 145 14.87 7.98 -3.63
CA SER A 145 14.04 8.59 -4.66
C SER A 145 13.07 7.58 -5.27
N TYR A 146 13.55 6.38 -5.58
CA TYR A 146 12.69 5.28 -6.04
C TYR A 146 11.64 4.91 -5.00
N LEU A 147 12.02 4.80 -3.71
CA LEU A 147 11.09 4.43 -2.64
C LEU A 147 10.02 5.50 -2.44
N ILE A 148 10.37 6.79 -2.48
CA ILE A 148 9.42 7.90 -2.31
C ILE A 148 8.43 7.93 -3.47
N VAL A 149 8.92 7.90 -4.71
CA VAL A 149 8.06 7.90 -5.91
C VAL A 149 7.19 6.64 -5.93
N GLY A 150 7.78 5.48 -5.69
CA GLY A 150 7.06 4.21 -5.63
C GLY A 150 6.00 4.17 -4.53
N ALA A 151 6.30 4.73 -3.35
CA ALA A 151 5.33 4.85 -2.27
C ALA A 151 4.14 5.70 -2.69
N THR A 152 4.39 6.89 -3.24
CA THR A 152 3.34 7.83 -3.65
C THR A 152 2.42 7.23 -4.70
N LEU A 153 2.97 6.59 -5.74
CA LEU A 153 2.22 5.94 -6.80
C LEU A 153 1.48 4.67 -6.34
N SER A 154 1.90 4.07 -5.23
CA SER A 154 1.27 2.85 -4.70
C SER A 154 0.13 3.12 -3.71
N ILE A 155 0.06 4.29 -3.06
CA ILE A 155 -1.02 4.63 -2.11
C ILE A 155 -2.42 4.38 -2.72
N PRO A 156 -2.72 4.81 -3.96
CA PRO A 156 -4.00 4.50 -4.60
C PRO A 156 -4.36 3.03 -4.62
N ALA A 157 -3.39 2.15 -4.90
CA ALA A 157 -3.62 0.71 -4.96
C ALA A 157 -4.03 0.13 -3.59
N TYR A 158 -3.49 0.66 -2.49
CA TYR A 158 -3.87 0.27 -1.13
C TYR A 158 -5.29 0.74 -0.77
N VAL A 159 -5.64 1.98 -1.13
CA VAL A 159 -6.98 2.53 -0.92
C VAL A 159 -8.02 1.72 -1.72
N LEU A 160 -7.71 1.40 -2.98
CA LEU A 160 -8.56 0.56 -3.82
C LEU A 160 -8.64 -0.88 -3.31
N GLY A 161 -7.55 -1.43 -2.78
CA GLY A 161 -7.52 -2.76 -2.17
C GLY A 161 -8.42 -2.85 -0.94
N GLU A 162 -8.36 -1.86 -0.04
CA GLU A 162 -9.29 -1.76 1.09
C GLU A 162 -10.74 -1.62 0.61
N ALA A 163 -10.97 -0.72 -0.36
CA ALA A 163 -12.30 -0.50 -0.89
C ALA A 163 -12.89 -1.78 -1.52
N ALA A 164 -12.08 -2.54 -2.27
CA ALA A 164 -12.49 -3.81 -2.86
C ALA A 164 -12.85 -4.87 -1.79
N LEU A 165 -12.03 -4.99 -0.73
CA LEU A 165 -12.34 -5.88 0.40
C LEU A 165 -13.63 -5.48 1.11
N SER A 166 -13.81 -4.19 1.37
CA SER A 166 -15.01 -3.65 2.01
C SER A 166 -16.25 -3.85 1.13
N PHE A 167 -16.12 -3.64 -0.17
CA PHE A 167 -17.18 -3.85 -1.16
C PHE A 167 -17.65 -5.31 -1.23
N LEU A 168 -16.74 -6.24 -1.04
CA LEU A 168 -17.04 -7.68 -0.96
C LEU A 168 -17.54 -8.11 0.44
N GLY A 169 -17.80 -7.17 1.35
CA GLY A 169 -18.23 -7.44 2.72
C GLY A 169 -17.13 -7.97 3.63
N LEU A 170 -15.88 -7.94 3.16
CA LEU A 170 -14.72 -8.49 3.86
C LEU A 170 -13.80 -7.41 4.45
N GLY A 171 -14.18 -6.13 4.36
CA GLY A 171 -13.42 -4.99 4.85
C GLY A 171 -13.80 -4.55 6.25
N ILE A 172 -13.67 -3.25 6.46
CA ILE A 172 -14.09 -2.55 7.67
C ILE A 172 -15.60 -2.76 7.89
N GLN A 173 -15.97 -2.99 9.14
CA GLN A 173 -17.36 -3.18 9.56
C GLN A 173 -17.84 -2.00 10.42
N GLU A 174 -19.15 -1.83 10.53
CA GLU A 174 -19.74 -0.89 11.47
C GLU A 174 -19.33 -1.22 12.93
N PRO A 175 -19.22 -0.20 13.80
CA PRO A 175 -19.60 1.20 13.62
C PRO A 175 -18.58 2.07 12.87
N SER A 176 -17.41 1.54 12.49
CA SER A 176 -16.40 2.27 11.73
C SER A 176 -16.89 2.56 10.31
N ALA A 177 -16.43 3.69 9.74
CA ALA A 177 -16.71 4.04 8.36
C ALA A 177 -15.42 3.93 7.54
N SER A 178 -15.52 3.41 6.31
CA SER A 178 -14.52 3.55 5.25
C SER A 178 -15.22 3.89 3.94
N TRP A 179 -14.50 4.43 2.97
CA TRP A 179 -15.08 4.73 1.67
C TRP A 179 -15.60 3.46 0.96
N GLY A 180 -14.86 2.35 1.12
CA GLY A 180 -15.28 1.06 0.58
C GLY A 180 -16.56 0.52 1.22
N LEU A 181 -16.68 0.60 2.56
CA LEU A 181 -17.89 0.19 3.27
C LEU A 181 -19.11 1.04 2.85
N MET A 182 -18.92 2.36 2.71
CA MET A 182 -20.00 3.26 2.28
C MET A 182 -20.47 2.93 0.86
N LEU A 183 -19.56 2.59 -0.06
CA LEU A 183 -19.93 2.15 -1.41
C LEU A 183 -20.64 0.79 -1.40
N ALA A 184 -20.19 -0.16 -0.59
CA ALA A 184 -20.86 -1.44 -0.44
C ALA A 184 -22.30 -1.28 0.08
N GLN A 185 -22.50 -0.38 1.04
CA GLN A 185 -23.83 -0.05 1.54
C GLN A 185 -24.71 0.62 0.47
N ALA A 186 -24.13 1.55 -0.30
CA ALA A 186 -24.85 2.20 -1.40
C ALA A 186 -25.29 1.20 -2.48
N GLN A 187 -24.45 0.22 -2.82
CA GLN A 187 -24.79 -0.82 -3.80
C GLN A 187 -25.93 -1.72 -3.33
N ASN A 188 -25.94 -2.06 -2.05
CA ASN A 188 -26.95 -2.95 -1.47
C ASN A 188 -28.28 -2.24 -1.14
N ASP A 189 -28.33 -0.91 -1.26
CA ASP A 189 -29.53 -0.13 -0.98
C ASP A 189 -30.32 0.14 -2.25
N THR A 190 -31.47 -0.50 -2.37
CA THR A 190 -32.41 -0.33 -3.50
C THR A 190 -32.83 1.14 -3.70
N LYS A 191 -32.82 1.95 -2.64
CA LYS A 191 -33.18 3.38 -2.69
C LYS A 191 -32.19 4.21 -3.49
N VAL A 192 -30.93 3.82 -3.55
CA VAL A 192 -29.90 4.51 -4.35
C VAL A 192 -30.28 4.44 -5.83
N LEU A 193 -30.69 3.28 -6.30
CA LEU A 193 -31.03 3.05 -7.70
C LEU A 193 -32.44 3.52 -8.03
N MET A 194 -33.44 3.29 -7.15
CA MET A 194 -34.85 3.59 -7.43
C MET A 194 -35.27 5.03 -7.07
N LEU A 195 -34.69 5.61 -6.02
CA LEU A 195 -35.03 6.93 -5.52
C LEU A 195 -33.99 8.02 -5.86
N GLY A 196 -32.91 7.65 -6.57
CA GLY A 196 -31.89 8.60 -7.01
C GLY A 196 -31.05 9.18 -5.87
N PHE A 197 -30.75 8.42 -4.82
CA PHE A 197 -29.87 8.85 -3.71
C PHE A 197 -28.41 8.90 -4.13
N TRP A 198 -28.10 9.66 -5.19
CA TRP A 198 -26.77 9.78 -5.81
C TRP A 198 -25.68 10.23 -4.84
N TRP A 199 -26.02 10.97 -3.79
CA TRP A 199 -25.04 11.41 -2.77
C TRP A 199 -24.40 10.26 -2.03
N MET A 200 -25.02 9.08 -1.99
CA MET A 200 -24.42 7.88 -1.41
C MET A 200 -23.26 7.34 -2.25
N LEU A 201 -23.08 7.80 -3.48
CA LEU A 201 -21.94 7.47 -4.36
C LEU A 201 -20.74 8.42 -4.17
N THR A 202 -20.87 9.45 -3.31
CA THR A 202 -19.78 10.41 -3.04
C THR A 202 -18.47 9.78 -2.57
N PRO A 203 -18.43 8.63 -1.84
CA PRO A 203 -17.18 7.95 -1.54
C PRO A 203 -16.40 7.50 -2.78
N GLY A 204 -17.10 7.13 -3.86
CA GLY A 204 -16.48 6.83 -5.15
C GLY A 204 -15.77 8.04 -5.75
N ALA A 205 -16.37 9.20 -5.69
CA ALA A 205 -15.75 10.47 -6.11
C ALA A 205 -14.52 10.80 -5.24
N ALA A 206 -14.58 10.55 -3.93
CA ALA A 206 -13.45 10.74 -3.01
C ALA A 206 -12.28 9.80 -3.33
N ILE A 207 -12.56 8.52 -3.60
CA ILE A 207 -11.54 7.56 -4.06
C ILE A 207 -10.94 8.03 -5.38
N PHE A 208 -11.75 8.40 -6.37
CA PHE A 208 -11.30 8.90 -7.66
C PHE A 208 -10.38 10.12 -7.51
N ALA A 209 -10.80 11.12 -6.74
CA ALA A 209 -9.98 12.31 -6.46
C ALA A 209 -8.67 11.95 -5.79
N THR A 210 -8.67 11.03 -4.83
CA THR A 210 -7.47 10.54 -4.16
C THR A 210 -6.52 9.86 -5.15
N VAL A 211 -7.01 8.95 -5.98
CA VAL A 211 -6.22 8.28 -7.02
C VAL A 211 -5.58 9.30 -7.96
N LEU A 212 -6.37 10.26 -8.44
CA LEU A 212 -5.88 11.31 -9.34
C LEU A 212 -4.80 12.17 -8.68
N CYS A 213 -5.03 12.65 -7.45
CA CYS A 213 -4.08 13.48 -6.72
C CYS A 213 -2.75 12.76 -6.49
N PHE A 214 -2.78 11.50 -6.04
CA PHE A 214 -1.55 10.74 -5.78
C PHE A 214 -0.81 10.36 -7.06
N ASN A 215 -1.49 10.09 -8.17
CA ASN A 215 -0.85 9.87 -9.47
C ASN A 215 -0.15 11.14 -9.96
N ILE A 216 -0.84 12.30 -9.93
CA ILE A 216 -0.21 13.58 -10.31
C ILE A 216 0.99 13.89 -9.40
N LEU A 217 0.84 13.72 -8.08
CA LEU A 217 1.94 13.95 -7.14
C LEU A 217 3.11 13.00 -7.41
N GLY A 218 2.84 11.73 -7.67
CA GLY A 218 3.86 10.75 -8.00
C GLY A 218 4.61 11.08 -9.29
N ASP A 219 3.91 11.54 -10.32
CA ASP A 219 4.54 11.98 -11.59
C ASP A 219 5.42 13.22 -11.38
N ILE A 220 4.96 14.20 -10.61
CA ILE A 220 5.76 15.40 -10.26
C ILE A 220 7.03 14.99 -9.47
N LEU A 221 6.89 14.09 -8.49
CA LEU A 221 8.04 13.61 -7.72
C LEU A 221 9.01 12.79 -8.58
N ARG A 222 8.50 12.01 -9.52
CA ARG A 222 9.31 11.27 -10.48
C ARG A 222 10.11 12.22 -11.36
N ASP A 223 9.45 13.25 -11.89
CA ASP A 223 10.07 14.27 -12.74
C ASP A 223 11.13 15.07 -11.99
N ALA A 224 10.87 15.38 -10.71
CA ALA A 224 11.84 16.08 -9.85
C ALA A 224 13.03 15.19 -9.43
N ALA A 225 12.84 13.86 -9.41
CA ALA A 225 13.90 12.91 -9.07
C ALA A 225 14.73 12.46 -10.29
N ASP A 226 14.37 12.86 -11.50
CA ASP A 226 15.11 12.50 -12.73
C ASP A 226 16.32 13.42 -12.95
N PRO A 227 17.57 12.90 -12.81
CA PRO A 227 18.79 13.70 -12.96
C PRO A 227 19.10 14.12 -14.41
N LYS A 228 18.27 13.74 -15.40
CA LYS A 228 18.50 14.04 -16.82
C LYS A 228 17.80 15.32 -17.29
N LYS A 229 17.13 16.06 -16.41
CA LYS A 229 16.42 17.30 -16.78
C LYS A 229 17.23 18.59 -16.58
N ASP A 230 18.52 18.49 -16.14
CA ASP A 230 19.47 19.60 -16.06
C ASP A 230 20.49 19.56 -17.22
#